data_77361662199db6960a7f2f4ca53e188f
#
_entry.id   77361662199db6960a7f2f4ca53e188f
#
_cell.length_a   1.000
_cell.length_b   1.000
_cell.length_c   1.000
_cell.angle_alpha   90.00
_cell.angle_beta   90.00
_cell.angle_gamma   90.00
#
_symmetry.space_group_name_H-M   'P 1'
#
loop_
_entity.id
_entity.type
_entity.pdbx_description
1 polymer ?
#
loop_
_entity_poly.entity_id
_entity_poly.type
_entity_poly.pdbx_seq_one_letter_code
_entity_poly.pdbx_strand_id
1 'polypeptide(L)'
;MTKSRNRSFNRAALAVIAISFASALGATRPAVAAPNYDGLWSVVIMTEKGTCDRAYRYPVRIANGQVQNDGPSLINVSGRVGGNGAVKVLVSAGDQSATGTGRLSGKVGAGQWSGGECAGHWQAERRD
;
A
#
# COMPACT_ATOMS: atom_id res chain seq x y z
N MET A 1 22.89 59.43 -65.36
CA MET A 1 22.15 59.27 -64.57
C MET A 1 21.94 58.05 -64.23
N THR A 2 22.27 57.46 -63.48
CA THR A 2 22.04 56.31 -63.18
C THR A 2 21.77 56.16 -61.87
N LYS A 3 21.01 55.59 -61.47
CA LYS A 3 20.66 55.45 -60.33
C LYS A 3 20.90 54.22 -59.89
N SER A 4 21.51 54.06 -59.02
CA SER A 4 21.70 52.87 -58.52
C SER A 4 20.64 52.53 -57.65
N ARG A 5 20.13 51.60 -57.84
CA ARG A 5 19.23 51.18 -57.03
C ARG A 5 19.80 50.35 -56.13
N ASN A 6 19.93 50.69 -55.19
CA ASN A 6 20.27 50.00 -54.13
C ASN A 6 19.15 49.23 -53.65
N ARG A 7 19.10 48.15 -54.08
CA ARG A 7 18.18 47.34 -53.56
C ARG A 7 18.71 46.88 -52.41
N SER A 8 18.52 47.46 -51.37
CA SER A 8 18.72 46.82 -50.17
C SER A 8 17.71 45.77 -50.09
N PHE A 9 18.13 44.72 -50.43
CA PHE A 9 17.39 43.62 -50.13
C PHE A 9 17.53 43.41 -48.71
N ASN A 10 16.60 43.91 -48.04
CA ASN A 10 16.40 43.39 -46.79
C ASN A 10 16.00 42.00 -46.94
N ARG A 11 16.95 41.24 -47.05
CA ARG A 11 16.69 39.92 -46.74
C ARG A 11 16.46 39.95 -45.33
N ALA A 12 15.24 40.07 -45.03
CA ALA A 12 14.83 39.68 -43.75
C ALA A 12 15.29 38.25 -43.61
N ALA A 13 16.36 38.12 -43.00
CA ALA A 13 16.74 36.82 -42.55
C ALA A 13 15.62 36.40 -41.69
N LEU A 14 14.79 35.59 -42.26
CA LEU A 14 13.88 34.88 -41.47
C LEU A 14 14.71 34.01 -40.59
N ALA A 15 15.01 34.53 -39.47
CA ALA A 15 15.46 33.68 -38.44
C ALA A 15 14.30 32.78 -38.12
N VAL A 16 14.31 31.69 -38.76
CA VAL A 16 13.46 30.60 -38.31
C VAL A 16 13.99 30.22 -36.96
N ILE A 17 13.42 30.84 -36.00
CA ILE A 17 13.61 30.34 -34.65
C ILE A 17 12.91 29.02 -34.68
N ALA A 18 13.65 28.02 -34.95
CA ALA A 18 13.19 26.70 -34.64
C ALA A 18 13.08 26.65 -33.14
N ILE A 19 11.92 26.95 -32.65
CA ILE A 19 11.60 26.67 -31.30
C ILE A 19 11.56 25.16 -31.24
N SER A 20 12.69 24.62 -30.93
CA SER A 20 12.74 23.26 -30.53
C SER A 20 11.95 23.19 -29.26
N PHE A 21 10.70 22.86 -29.40
CA PHE A 21 10.02 22.33 -28.27
C PHE A 21 10.73 21.04 -27.94
N ALA A 22 11.72 21.15 -27.14
CA ALA A 22 12.12 20.00 -26.40
C ALA A 22 10.91 19.69 -25.56
N SER A 23 10.03 18.89 -26.10
CA SER A 23 9.09 18.22 -25.26
C SER A 23 9.95 17.44 -24.32
N ALA A 24 10.14 18.01 -23.18
CA ALA A 24 10.55 17.22 -22.06
C ALA A 24 9.43 16.24 -21.85
N LEU A 25 9.50 15.16 -22.55
CA LEU A 25 8.79 13.98 -22.18
C LEU A 25 9.38 13.67 -20.84
N GLY A 26 8.71 14.19 -19.82
CA GLY A 26 9.04 13.79 -18.50
C GLY A 26 9.04 12.28 -18.53
N ALA A 27 10.19 11.70 -18.24
CA ALA A 27 10.26 10.27 -18.14
C ALA A 27 9.22 9.88 -17.12
N THR A 28 8.05 9.45 -17.60
CA THR A 28 7.09 8.80 -16.75
C THR A 28 7.76 7.55 -16.29
N ARG A 29 8.31 7.58 -15.10
CA ARG A 29 8.71 6.37 -14.44
C ARG A 29 7.44 5.53 -14.33
N PRO A 30 7.45 4.29 -14.79
CA PRO A 30 6.34 3.43 -14.52
C PRO A 30 6.11 3.44 -13.01
N ALA A 31 4.91 3.79 -12.61
CA ALA A 31 4.55 3.71 -11.21
C ALA A 31 4.78 2.28 -10.77
N VAL A 32 5.67 2.08 -9.79
CA VAL A 32 5.83 0.78 -9.18
C VAL A 32 4.52 0.51 -8.46
N ALA A 33 3.82 -0.54 -8.88
CA ALA A 33 2.61 -0.95 -8.21
C ALA A 33 2.92 -1.19 -6.73
N ALA A 34 2.05 -0.72 -5.85
CA ALA A 34 2.18 -1.01 -4.43
C ALA A 34 2.22 -2.52 -4.23
N PRO A 35 3.01 -3.04 -3.27
CA PRO A 35 3.02 -4.46 -2.98
C PRO A 35 1.61 -4.96 -2.73
N ASN A 36 1.28 -6.10 -3.32
CA ASN A 36 -0.02 -6.71 -3.15
C ASN A 36 0.07 -7.77 -2.05
N TYR A 37 -0.66 -7.55 -0.98
CA TYR A 37 -0.73 -8.46 0.15
C TYR A 37 -1.96 -9.36 0.11
N ASP A 38 -2.74 -9.29 -0.95
CA ASP A 38 -3.93 -10.12 -1.09
C ASP A 38 -3.58 -11.61 -1.06
N GLY A 39 -4.45 -12.39 -0.49
CA GLY A 39 -4.26 -13.82 -0.38
C GLY A 39 -4.67 -14.36 0.98
N LEU A 40 -4.30 -15.61 1.22
CA LEU A 40 -4.61 -16.31 2.46
C LEU A 40 -3.41 -16.21 3.40
N TRP A 41 -3.68 -15.82 4.63
CA TRP A 41 -2.66 -15.63 5.65
C TRP A 41 -2.98 -16.44 6.89
N SER A 42 -1.97 -16.99 7.51
CA SER A 42 -2.06 -17.64 8.80
C SER A 42 -1.50 -16.72 9.86
N VAL A 43 -2.30 -16.40 10.86
CA VAL A 43 -1.91 -15.49 11.94
C VAL A 43 -1.78 -16.28 13.22
N VAL A 44 -0.65 -16.17 13.89
CA VAL A 44 -0.45 -16.70 15.23
C VAL A 44 -0.56 -15.55 16.22
N ILE A 45 -1.48 -15.67 17.13
CA ILE A 45 -1.75 -14.66 18.14
C ILE A 45 -1.21 -15.17 19.46
N MET A 46 -0.36 -14.37 20.11
CA MET A 46 0.29 -14.72 21.35
C MET A 46 -0.10 -13.73 22.44
N THR A 47 -0.48 -14.25 23.59
CA THR A 47 -0.90 -13.45 24.74
C THR A 47 0.26 -13.27 25.69
N GLU A 48 0.58 -12.02 26.00
CA GLU A 48 1.62 -11.66 26.96
C GLU A 48 1.04 -11.13 28.25
N LYS A 49 -0.16 -10.55 28.20
CA LYS A 49 -0.87 -10.01 29.35
C LYS A 49 -2.27 -10.56 29.39
N GLY A 50 -2.75 -10.86 30.60
CA GLY A 50 -4.10 -11.32 30.82
C GLY A 50 -4.21 -12.83 30.79
N THR A 51 -5.44 -13.32 30.91
CA THR A 51 -5.75 -14.74 31.05
C THR A 51 -6.29 -15.36 29.77
N CYS A 52 -6.21 -14.64 28.65
CA CYS A 52 -6.63 -15.18 27.36
C CYS A 52 -5.70 -16.33 26.94
N ASP A 53 -6.14 -17.12 25.97
CA ASP A 53 -5.35 -18.23 25.44
C ASP A 53 -3.95 -17.78 25.07
N ARG A 54 -2.96 -18.57 25.48
CA ARG A 54 -1.55 -18.21 25.33
C ARG A 54 -1.15 -18.03 23.89
N ALA A 55 -1.63 -18.89 23.02
CA ALA A 55 -1.36 -18.83 21.61
C ALA A 55 -2.43 -19.59 20.83
N TYR A 56 -2.81 -19.04 19.72
CA TYR A 56 -3.69 -19.75 18.78
C TYR A 56 -3.46 -19.23 17.36
N ARG A 57 -3.79 -20.07 16.40
CA ARG A 57 -3.61 -19.78 14.98
C ARG A 57 -4.96 -19.48 14.35
N TYR A 58 -5.00 -18.47 13.52
CA TYR A 58 -6.23 -18.02 12.90
C TYR A 58 -6.02 -17.69 11.43
N PRO A 59 -6.87 -18.18 10.51
CA PRO A 59 -6.76 -17.84 9.10
C PRO A 59 -7.50 -16.53 8.82
N VAL A 60 -6.86 -15.66 8.05
CA VAL A 60 -7.49 -14.45 7.52
C VAL A 60 -7.24 -14.38 6.03
N ARG A 61 -8.12 -13.70 5.34
CA ARG A 61 -7.97 -13.42 3.93
C ARG A 61 -7.81 -11.93 3.73
N ILE A 62 -6.87 -11.55 2.90
CA ILE A 62 -6.73 -10.16 2.47
C ILE A 62 -7.19 -10.08 1.03
N ALA A 63 -8.13 -9.20 0.75
CA ALA A 63 -8.67 -8.97 -0.59
C ALA A 63 -8.80 -7.46 -0.81
N ASN A 64 -8.15 -6.95 -1.83
CA ASN A 64 -8.14 -5.52 -2.14
C ASN A 64 -7.72 -4.67 -0.95
N GLY A 65 -6.74 -5.16 -0.19
CA GLY A 65 -6.25 -4.48 1.01
C GLY A 65 -7.17 -4.57 2.22
N GLN A 66 -8.27 -5.30 2.13
CA GLN A 66 -9.19 -5.49 3.25
C GLN A 66 -8.95 -6.83 3.92
N VAL A 67 -8.85 -6.82 5.24
CA VAL A 67 -8.67 -8.04 6.02
C VAL A 67 -10.04 -8.61 6.36
N GLN A 68 -10.22 -9.88 6.09
CA GLN A 68 -11.48 -10.59 6.26
C GLN A 68 -11.26 -11.89 7.03
N ASN A 69 -12.30 -12.33 7.72
CA ASN A 69 -12.29 -13.62 8.38
C ASN A 69 -12.31 -14.74 7.34
N ASP A 70 -11.42 -15.71 7.49
CA ASP A 70 -11.43 -16.94 6.71
C ASP A 70 -11.63 -18.17 7.61
N GLY A 71 -11.89 -17.96 8.87
CA GLY A 71 -12.14 -19.00 9.87
C GLY A 71 -13.61 -19.09 10.28
N PRO A 72 -13.87 -19.52 11.51
CA PRO A 72 -15.26 -19.71 11.99
C PRO A 72 -16.06 -18.41 11.94
N SER A 73 -17.31 -18.52 11.55
CA SER A 73 -18.20 -17.38 11.30
C SER A 73 -18.59 -16.60 12.56
N LEU A 74 -18.28 -17.10 13.75
CA LEU A 74 -18.61 -16.43 15.00
C LEU A 74 -17.67 -15.25 15.31
N ILE A 75 -16.59 -15.11 14.53
CA ILE A 75 -15.62 -14.07 14.72
C ILE A 75 -15.69 -13.11 13.54
N ASN A 76 -15.86 -11.84 13.83
CA ASN A 76 -15.82 -10.80 12.82
C ASN A 76 -14.43 -10.19 12.78
N VAL A 77 -13.86 -10.15 11.59
CA VAL A 77 -12.56 -9.53 11.37
C VAL A 77 -12.76 -8.45 10.32
N SER A 78 -12.33 -7.25 10.63
CA SER A 78 -12.34 -6.15 9.68
C SER A 78 -11.04 -5.36 9.83
N GLY A 79 -10.52 -4.87 8.73
CA GLY A 79 -9.29 -4.11 8.78
C GLY A 79 -8.76 -3.80 7.42
N ARG A 80 -7.63 -3.10 7.41
CA ARG A 80 -6.98 -2.67 6.18
C ARG A 80 -5.49 -2.88 6.24
N VAL A 81 -4.95 -3.17 5.07
CA VAL A 81 -3.52 -3.19 4.82
C VAL A 81 -3.20 -2.07 3.84
N GLY A 82 -2.36 -1.15 4.25
CA GLY A 82 -1.91 -0.07 3.38
C GLY A 82 -0.88 -0.53 2.37
N GLY A 83 -0.62 0.30 1.36
CA GLY A 83 0.38 0.00 0.33
C GLY A 83 1.78 -0.20 0.89
N ASN A 84 2.08 0.39 2.03
CA ASN A 84 3.36 0.22 2.73
C ASN A 84 3.37 -0.99 3.67
N GLY A 85 2.31 -1.78 3.71
CA GLY A 85 2.18 -2.94 4.59
C GLY A 85 1.63 -2.66 5.97
N ALA A 86 1.31 -1.41 6.30
CA ALA A 86 0.75 -1.09 7.60
C ALA A 86 -0.62 -1.75 7.79
N VAL A 87 -0.82 -2.41 8.92
CA VAL A 87 -2.03 -3.17 9.22
C VAL A 87 -2.75 -2.55 10.39
N LYS A 88 -4.06 -2.46 10.25
CA LYS A 88 -4.95 -2.08 11.33
C LYS A 88 -6.19 -2.95 11.25
N VAL A 89 -6.48 -3.69 12.32
CA VAL A 89 -7.53 -4.70 12.33
C VAL A 89 -8.35 -4.58 13.60
N LEU A 90 -9.64 -4.77 13.45
CA LEU A 90 -10.59 -4.92 14.55
C LEU A 90 -11.16 -6.33 14.49
N VAL A 91 -11.10 -7.04 15.60
CA VAL A 91 -11.66 -8.38 15.74
C VAL A 91 -12.72 -8.33 16.81
N SER A 92 -13.87 -8.92 16.56
CA SER A 92 -14.93 -8.99 17.54
C SER A 92 -15.59 -10.38 17.54
N ALA A 93 -15.96 -10.81 18.74
CA ALA A 93 -16.64 -12.08 18.95
C ALA A 93 -17.62 -11.88 20.11
N GLY A 94 -18.92 -11.86 19.82
CA GLY A 94 -19.92 -11.52 20.80
C GLY A 94 -19.74 -10.07 21.26
N ASP A 95 -19.65 -9.87 22.56
CA ASP A 95 -19.45 -8.56 23.16
C ASP A 95 -17.96 -8.26 23.46
N GLN A 96 -17.06 -9.12 22.99
CA GLN A 96 -15.62 -8.91 23.15
C GLN A 96 -15.01 -8.39 21.86
N SER A 97 -14.01 -7.54 21.98
CA SER A 97 -13.29 -7.01 20.83
C SER A 97 -11.82 -6.81 21.14
N ALA A 98 -11.02 -6.84 20.09
CA ALA A 98 -9.59 -6.62 20.14
C ALA A 98 -9.15 -5.81 18.92
N THR A 99 -8.10 -5.03 19.10
CA THR A 99 -7.50 -4.27 18.00
C THR A 99 -6.09 -4.77 17.76
N GLY A 100 -5.73 -4.92 16.50
CA GLY A 100 -4.39 -5.30 16.10
C GLY A 100 -3.78 -4.24 15.20
N THR A 101 -2.49 -3.99 15.39
CA THR A 101 -1.72 -3.11 14.53
C THR A 101 -0.38 -3.75 14.24
N GLY A 102 0.20 -3.42 13.11
CA GLY A 102 1.50 -3.96 12.75
C GLY A 102 1.83 -3.69 11.30
N ARG A 103 2.65 -4.56 10.74
CA ARG A 103 3.13 -4.37 9.37
C ARG A 103 3.37 -5.71 8.70
N LEU A 104 2.99 -5.78 7.44
CA LEU A 104 3.37 -6.87 6.54
C LEU A 104 4.55 -6.43 5.69
N SER A 105 5.41 -7.39 5.38
CA SER A 105 6.55 -7.19 4.48
C SER A 105 6.78 -8.50 3.73
N GLY A 106 6.60 -8.48 2.41
CA GLY A 106 6.67 -9.71 1.62
C GLY A 106 5.60 -10.71 2.05
N LYS A 107 6.03 -11.88 2.49
CA LYS A 107 5.13 -12.97 2.88
C LYS A 107 4.99 -13.14 4.40
N VAL A 108 5.49 -12.20 5.17
CA VAL A 108 5.46 -12.27 6.63
C VAL A 108 4.94 -10.97 7.21
N GLY A 109 4.50 -11.02 8.43
CA GLY A 109 4.06 -9.85 9.15
C GLY A 109 4.13 -10.05 10.65
N ALA A 110 4.10 -8.96 11.37
CA ALA A 110 4.12 -8.97 12.81
C ALA A 110 3.51 -7.68 13.36
N GLY A 111 3.06 -7.75 14.58
CA GLY A 111 2.50 -6.59 15.24
C GLY A 111 2.06 -6.90 16.66
N GLN A 112 1.23 -6.03 17.16
CA GLN A 112 0.71 -6.09 18.53
C GLN A 112 -0.80 -6.07 18.51
N TRP A 113 -1.40 -6.57 19.57
CA TRP A 113 -2.84 -6.54 19.75
C TRP A 113 -3.19 -6.29 21.20
N SER A 114 -4.36 -5.76 21.41
CA SER A 114 -4.92 -5.60 22.75
C SER A 114 -6.44 -5.68 22.68
N GLY A 115 -7.04 -6.24 23.71
CA GLY A 115 -8.48 -6.35 23.82
C GLY A 115 -8.89 -6.80 25.21
N GLY A 116 -9.85 -6.10 25.84
CA GLY A 116 -10.23 -6.38 27.20
C GLY A 116 -9.05 -6.27 28.14
N GLU A 117 -8.83 -7.30 28.92
CA GLU A 117 -7.67 -7.36 29.84
C GLU A 117 -6.43 -7.94 29.21
N CYS A 118 -6.51 -8.39 27.96
CA CYS A 118 -5.44 -9.12 27.31
C CYS A 118 -4.71 -8.27 26.32
N ALA A 119 -3.43 -8.56 26.14
CA ALA A 119 -2.58 -7.95 25.13
C ALA A 119 -1.44 -8.89 24.79
N GLY A 120 -0.88 -8.66 23.62
CA GLY A 120 0.25 -9.45 23.17
C GLY A 120 0.70 -9.04 21.80
N HIS A 121 1.27 -9.98 21.09
CA HIS A 121 1.75 -9.75 19.73
C HIS A 121 1.20 -10.82 18.79
N TRP A 122 1.33 -10.56 17.50
CA TRP A 122 0.94 -11.52 16.48
C TRP A 122 2.00 -11.61 15.40
N GLN A 123 2.05 -12.74 14.76
CA GLN A 123 2.88 -12.99 13.59
C GLN A 123 2.01 -13.57 12.50
N ALA A 124 2.30 -13.23 11.27
CA ALA A 124 1.53 -13.70 10.12
C ALA A 124 2.45 -14.21 9.03
N GLU A 125 1.93 -15.18 8.31
CA GLU A 125 2.63 -15.78 7.20
C GLU A 125 1.64 -16.05 6.06
N ARG A 126 2.03 -15.66 4.84
CA ARG A 126 1.20 -15.91 3.67
C ARG A 126 1.27 -17.38 3.30
N ARG A 127 0.12 -17.96 2.96
CA ARG A 127 0.00 -19.40 2.73
C ARG A 127 -0.08 -19.79 1.26
N ASP A 128 -0.21 -18.86 0.36
CA ASP A 128 -0.32 -19.13 -1.07
C ASP A 128 0.81 -18.58 -1.91
#